data_5f088685ce1d9704e20446cfad03f68e
#
_entry.id   5f088685ce1d9704e20446cfad03f68e
#
_cell.length_a   1.000
_cell.length_b   1.000
_cell.length_c   1.000
_cell.angle_alpha   90.00
_cell.angle_beta   90.00
_cell.angle_gamma   90.00
#
_symmetry.space_group_name_H-M   'P 1'
#
loop_
_entity.id
_entity.type
_entity.pdbx_description
1 polymer ?
#
loop_
_entity_poly.entity_id
_entity_poly.type
_entity_poly.pdbx_seq_one_letter_code
_entity_poly.pdbx_strand_id
1 'polypeptide(L)'
;MTISRFHVSRIFAILAGTAVLASSAVAATLTISTNASSNGNGLGGGSYTISGSGLDTSAYAPISLVGGAGTFESFCLEYTEYFSPGSTYNYTVANAAVAGAGGAVGGQDPVSLGTAWLYSQFANGTLSGFDYGAGRKTSNNFLQLAFWFFEDETPSISGYGPGYGFGDGNAFLDAAVTFFGSEAAAKADANGAYGVQVLNLTDKNGNNKQSQLYVSVPDAGSTMALLGLAMAGLAGVQRLSRRRR
;
A
#
# COMPACT_ATOMS: atom_id res chain seq x y z
N MET A 1 -45.03 12.42 -67.88
CA MET A 1 -44.74 11.12 -67.23
C MET A 1 -43.29 11.15 -66.74
N THR A 2 -43.09 11.54 -65.45
CA THR A 2 -41.78 11.87 -64.88
C THR A 2 -41.44 10.81 -63.83
N ILE A 3 -40.42 10.00 -64.07
CA ILE A 3 -40.01 8.93 -63.19
C ILE A 3 -38.99 9.48 -62.20
N SER A 4 -39.39 9.54 -60.92
CA SER A 4 -38.53 9.91 -59.79
C SER A 4 -37.60 8.73 -59.45
N ARG A 5 -36.29 8.99 -59.39
CA ARG A 5 -35.26 8.04 -58.95
C ARG A 5 -35.06 8.14 -57.46
N PHE A 6 -35.44 7.10 -56.74
CA PHE A 6 -35.10 6.94 -55.32
C PHE A 6 -33.62 6.56 -55.15
N HIS A 7 -32.86 7.38 -54.45
CA HIS A 7 -31.52 7.04 -53.97
C HIS A 7 -31.66 6.33 -52.62
N VAL A 8 -31.28 5.04 -52.61
CA VAL A 8 -31.16 4.27 -51.37
C VAL A 8 -29.75 4.44 -50.83
N SER A 9 -29.57 5.26 -49.80
CA SER A 9 -28.33 5.35 -49.06
C SER A 9 -28.17 4.11 -48.16
N ARG A 10 -27.19 3.28 -48.47
CA ARG A 10 -26.78 2.15 -47.62
C ARG A 10 -25.90 2.67 -46.47
N ILE A 11 -26.44 2.69 -45.27
CA ILE A 11 -25.70 2.94 -44.05
C ILE A 11 -25.03 1.61 -43.64
N PHE A 12 -23.71 1.53 -43.82
CA PHE A 12 -22.91 0.46 -43.23
C PHE A 12 -22.65 0.78 -41.77
N ALA A 13 -23.36 0.10 -40.85
CA ALA A 13 -23.02 0.09 -39.43
C ALA A 13 -21.85 -0.89 -39.21
N ILE A 14 -20.67 -0.33 -38.92
CA ILE A 14 -19.52 -1.13 -38.48
C ILE A 14 -19.71 -1.39 -36.98
N LEU A 15 -20.15 -2.60 -36.65
CA LEU A 15 -20.15 -3.09 -35.28
C LEU A 15 -18.71 -3.48 -34.92
N ALA A 16 -17.99 -2.59 -34.24
CA ALA A 16 -16.72 -2.93 -33.62
C ALA A 16 -16.99 -3.75 -32.36
N GLY A 17 -16.94 -5.07 -32.50
CA GLY A 17 -17.02 -5.99 -31.37
C GLY A 17 -15.74 -5.87 -30.52
N THR A 18 -15.83 -5.26 -29.34
CA THR A 18 -14.77 -5.32 -28.32
C THR A 18 -14.80 -6.72 -27.71
N ALA A 19 -13.86 -7.58 -28.12
CA ALA A 19 -13.62 -8.83 -27.40
C ALA A 19 -12.99 -8.48 -26.03
N VAL A 20 -13.79 -8.59 -24.97
CA VAL A 20 -13.28 -8.56 -23.60
C VAL A 20 -12.57 -9.89 -23.36
N LEU A 21 -11.25 -9.88 -23.42
CA LEU A 21 -10.44 -11.00 -22.95
C LEU A 21 -10.54 -11.03 -21.43
N ALA A 22 -11.35 -11.92 -20.89
CA ALA A 22 -11.35 -12.26 -19.48
C ALA A 22 -10.01 -12.97 -19.18
N SER A 23 -8.99 -12.22 -18.76
CA SER A 23 -7.82 -12.82 -18.13
C SER A 23 -8.24 -13.38 -16.79
N SER A 24 -8.08 -14.68 -16.59
CA SER A 24 -8.16 -15.29 -15.26
C SER A 24 -7.07 -14.66 -14.41
N ALA A 25 -7.45 -13.78 -13.50
CA ALA A 25 -6.52 -13.23 -12.52
C ALA A 25 -6.09 -14.39 -11.61
N VAL A 26 -4.84 -14.81 -11.75
CA VAL A 26 -4.21 -15.66 -10.73
C VAL A 26 -4.16 -14.83 -9.46
N ALA A 27 -4.66 -15.36 -8.35
CA ALA A 27 -4.59 -14.69 -7.07
C ALA A 27 -3.11 -14.36 -6.77
N ALA A 28 -2.83 -13.10 -6.53
CA ALA A 28 -1.49 -12.67 -6.17
C ALA A 28 -1.14 -13.20 -4.79
N THR A 29 0.05 -13.78 -4.66
CA THR A 29 0.50 -14.39 -3.39
C THR A 29 1.80 -13.78 -2.92
N LEU A 30 1.98 -13.75 -1.61
CA LEU A 30 3.22 -13.35 -0.96
C LEU A 30 3.61 -14.33 0.16
N THR A 31 4.89 -14.34 0.49
CA THR A 31 5.43 -15.06 1.64
C THR A 31 5.98 -14.06 2.63
N ILE A 32 5.67 -14.24 3.91
CA ILE A 32 6.21 -13.44 5.01
C ILE A 32 7.23 -14.29 5.75
N SER A 33 8.44 -13.78 5.90
CA SER A 33 9.53 -14.47 6.58
C SER A 33 10.13 -13.61 7.68
N THR A 34 10.66 -14.26 8.72
CA THR A 34 11.53 -13.57 9.68
C THR A 34 12.88 -13.28 9.03
N ASN A 35 13.50 -12.20 9.44
CA ASN A 35 14.89 -11.88 9.13
C ASN A 35 15.67 -11.63 10.43
N ALA A 36 16.97 -11.37 10.34
CA ALA A 36 17.80 -11.12 11.52
C ALA A 36 17.39 -9.88 12.32
N SER A 37 16.69 -8.97 11.67
CA SER A 37 16.14 -7.73 12.26
C SER A 37 14.68 -7.85 12.66
N SER A 38 14.02 -8.97 12.30
CA SER A 38 12.67 -9.30 12.75
C SER A 38 12.67 -9.70 14.24
N ASN A 39 11.53 -9.64 14.86
CA ASN A 39 11.31 -10.00 16.26
C ASN A 39 12.16 -9.19 17.23
N GLY A 40 11.79 -7.92 17.36
CA GLY A 40 12.22 -7.17 18.53
C GLY A 40 11.71 -7.83 19.78
N ASN A 41 12.56 -8.03 20.72
CA ASN A 41 12.40 -8.20 22.16
C ASN A 41 11.09 -8.80 22.70
N GLY A 42 10.41 -9.70 21.99
CA GLY A 42 9.22 -10.41 22.50
C GLY A 42 7.91 -9.62 22.45
N LEU A 43 7.86 -8.48 21.78
CA LEU A 43 6.62 -7.68 21.61
C LEU A 43 5.64 -8.25 20.58
N GLY A 44 6.00 -9.33 19.91
CA GLY A 44 5.15 -9.93 18.88
C GLY A 44 5.10 -9.16 17.57
N GLY A 45 5.61 -7.94 17.54
CA GLY A 45 5.71 -7.07 16.37
C GLY A 45 7.15 -6.83 15.95
N GLY A 46 7.33 -6.09 14.89
CA GLY A 46 8.61 -5.77 14.29
C GLY A 46 8.55 -5.96 12.79
N SER A 47 9.67 -5.73 12.12
CA SER A 47 9.70 -5.89 10.68
C SER A 47 9.79 -7.35 10.25
N TYR A 48 9.21 -7.63 9.11
CA TYR A 48 9.27 -8.92 8.43
C TYR A 48 9.67 -8.74 6.98
N THR A 49 10.35 -9.74 6.43
CA THR A 49 10.68 -9.76 5.01
C THR A 49 9.48 -10.29 4.23
N ILE A 50 9.03 -9.49 3.26
CA ILE A 50 7.97 -9.88 2.32
C ILE A 50 8.60 -10.14 0.96
N SER A 51 8.19 -11.24 0.35
CA SER A 51 8.45 -11.57 -1.05
C SER A 51 7.16 -12.01 -1.72
N GLY A 52 6.85 -11.51 -2.91
CA GLY A 52 5.59 -11.87 -3.56
C GLY A 52 5.55 -11.57 -5.05
N SER A 53 4.63 -12.26 -5.73
CA SER A 53 4.37 -12.01 -7.14
C SER A 53 3.53 -10.74 -7.31
N GLY A 54 3.91 -9.88 -8.25
CA GLY A 54 3.15 -8.66 -8.56
C GLY A 54 3.39 -7.48 -7.61
N LEU A 55 4.30 -7.60 -6.63
CA LEU A 55 4.72 -6.49 -5.78
C LEU A 55 5.87 -5.74 -6.45
N ASP A 56 5.70 -4.43 -6.60
CA ASP A 56 6.74 -3.55 -7.11
C ASP A 56 7.59 -3.03 -5.94
N THR A 57 8.87 -3.37 -5.94
CA THR A 57 9.83 -2.95 -4.91
C THR A 57 10.68 -1.76 -5.32
N SER A 58 10.41 -1.15 -6.47
CA SER A 58 11.20 -0.01 -6.97
C SER A 58 11.05 1.27 -6.12
N ALA A 59 10.00 1.34 -5.29
CA ALA A 59 9.81 2.41 -4.31
C ALA A 59 10.77 2.32 -3.11
N TYR A 60 11.42 1.18 -2.91
CA TYR A 60 12.27 0.95 -1.74
C TYR A 60 13.73 1.24 -2.06
N ALA A 61 14.39 2.03 -1.22
CA ALA A 61 15.83 2.19 -1.30
C ALA A 61 16.55 0.85 -1.01
N PRO A 62 17.72 0.60 -1.61
CA PRO A 62 18.46 -0.66 -1.39
C PRO A 62 18.71 -0.98 0.09
N ILE A 63 18.89 0.03 0.94
CA ILE A 63 19.09 -0.12 2.38
C ILE A 63 17.85 -0.65 3.11
N SER A 64 16.66 -0.48 2.53
CA SER A 64 15.39 -0.96 3.07
C SER A 64 14.98 -2.33 2.49
N LEU A 65 15.73 -2.85 1.52
CA LEU A 65 15.55 -4.18 0.97
C LEU A 65 16.32 -5.20 1.81
N VAL A 66 15.62 -6.11 2.45
CA VAL A 66 16.20 -7.16 3.30
C VAL A 66 15.88 -8.50 2.69
N GLY A 67 16.88 -9.34 2.45
CA GLY A 67 16.68 -10.68 1.90
C GLY A 67 16.89 -10.80 0.40
N GLY A 68 17.26 -9.73 -0.31
CA GLY A 68 17.61 -9.76 -1.73
C GLY A 68 16.67 -9.00 -2.65
N ALA A 69 16.92 -9.08 -3.94
CA ALA A 69 16.12 -8.40 -4.96
C ALA A 69 14.66 -8.93 -4.96
N GLY A 70 13.70 -8.02 -5.07
CA GLY A 70 12.27 -8.35 -5.06
C GLY A 70 11.68 -8.63 -3.67
N THR A 71 12.44 -8.35 -2.61
CA THR A 71 11.96 -8.44 -1.22
C THR A 71 12.02 -7.07 -0.56
N PHE A 72 11.17 -6.85 0.42
CA PHE A 72 11.19 -5.63 1.22
C PHE A 72 10.81 -5.92 2.67
N GLU A 73 11.06 -4.96 3.52
CA GLU A 73 10.73 -5.04 4.93
C GLU A 73 9.40 -4.34 5.18
N SER A 74 8.49 -5.03 5.84
CA SER A 74 7.17 -4.53 6.21
C SER A 74 6.92 -4.66 7.70
N PHE A 75 5.86 -4.00 8.16
CA PHE A 75 5.44 -3.95 9.55
C PHE A 75 3.96 -4.31 9.68
N CYS A 76 3.59 -4.80 10.85
CA CYS A 76 2.21 -5.13 11.20
C CYS A 76 1.39 -3.87 11.41
N LEU A 77 0.18 -3.80 10.88
CA LEU A 77 -0.77 -2.72 11.19
C LEU A 77 -1.56 -3.05 12.45
N GLU A 78 -2.15 -4.25 12.51
CA GLU A 78 -3.07 -4.67 13.55
C GLU A 78 -2.33 -5.37 14.70
N TYR A 79 -2.54 -4.96 15.93
CA TYR A 79 -1.93 -5.61 17.10
C TYR A 79 -2.53 -6.98 17.40
N THR A 80 -3.83 -7.16 17.17
CA THR A 80 -4.58 -8.37 17.54
C THR A 80 -4.67 -9.43 16.45
N GLU A 81 -4.19 -9.13 15.25
CA GLU A 81 -4.13 -10.07 14.14
C GLU A 81 -2.79 -10.80 14.08
N TYR A 82 -2.80 -12.01 13.52
CA TYR A 82 -1.62 -12.87 13.50
C TYR A 82 -1.42 -13.52 12.14
N PHE A 83 -0.17 -13.84 11.83
CA PHE A 83 0.24 -14.69 10.72
C PHE A 83 1.31 -15.68 11.20
N SER A 84 1.64 -16.65 10.37
CA SER A 84 2.72 -17.62 10.63
C SER A 84 3.91 -17.32 9.72
N PRO A 85 5.06 -16.91 10.23
CA PRO A 85 6.26 -16.69 9.42
C PRO A 85 6.65 -17.95 8.61
N GLY A 86 7.11 -17.76 7.39
CA GLY A 86 7.41 -18.82 6.43
C GLY A 86 6.20 -19.30 5.63
N SER A 87 5.00 -18.80 5.92
CA SER A 87 3.78 -19.16 5.19
C SER A 87 3.51 -18.23 4.02
N THR A 88 2.78 -18.77 3.03
CA THR A 88 2.30 -18.01 1.86
C THR A 88 0.84 -17.65 2.04
N TYR A 89 0.51 -16.41 1.66
CA TYR A 89 -0.82 -15.83 1.77
C TYR A 89 -1.26 -15.25 0.43
N ASN A 90 -2.57 -15.28 0.17
CA ASN A 90 -3.15 -14.40 -0.85
C ASN A 90 -3.17 -12.98 -0.29
N TYR A 91 -3.11 -11.99 -1.16
CA TYR A 91 -3.20 -10.59 -0.73
C TYR A 91 -4.02 -9.74 -1.69
N THR A 92 -4.55 -8.64 -1.16
CA THR A 92 -5.10 -7.52 -1.91
C THR A 92 -4.44 -6.23 -1.43
N VAL A 93 -4.33 -5.24 -2.32
CA VAL A 93 -3.77 -3.92 -1.98
C VAL A 93 -4.91 -2.94 -1.78
N ALA A 94 -4.90 -2.20 -0.67
CA ALA A 94 -5.93 -1.23 -0.33
C ALA A 94 -5.33 -0.05 0.48
N ASN A 95 -6.11 0.99 0.74
CA ASN A 95 -5.71 2.12 1.60
C ASN A 95 -6.08 1.91 3.08
N ALA A 96 -6.72 0.76 3.38
CA ALA A 96 -7.18 0.42 4.72
C ALA A 96 -6.95 -1.06 5.00
N ALA A 97 -6.68 -1.42 6.24
CA ALA A 97 -6.72 -2.79 6.72
C ALA A 97 -8.17 -3.30 6.77
N VAL A 98 -8.34 -4.62 6.67
CA VAL A 98 -9.66 -5.28 6.77
C VAL A 98 -9.76 -5.98 8.10
N ALA A 99 -10.84 -5.73 8.82
CA ALA A 99 -11.20 -6.35 10.09
C ALA A 99 -10.28 -6.02 11.29
N GLY A 100 -9.56 -4.89 11.23
CA GLY A 100 -8.73 -4.41 12.33
C GLY A 100 -9.47 -4.22 13.66
N ALA A 101 -8.72 -4.14 14.75
CA ALA A 101 -9.26 -4.02 16.10
C ALA A 101 -9.36 -2.56 16.58
N GLY A 102 -8.26 -1.81 16.53
CA GLY A 102 -8.21 -0.40 16.94
C GLY A 102 -8.66 0.53 15.81
N GLY A 103 -9.39 1.58 16.12
CA GLY A 103 -9.76 2.59 15.11
C GLY A 103 -10.72 2.16 13.99
N ALA A 104 -10.95 0.86 13.82
CA ALA A 104 -11.70 0.31 12.68
C ALA A 104 -13.15 0.79 12.63
N VAL A 105 -13.57 1.34 11.48
CA VAL A 105 -14.95 1.77 11.22
C VAL A 105 -15.52 0.99 10.06
N GLY A 106 -16.65 0.30 10.30
CA GLY A 106 -17.31 -0.49 9.26
C GLY A 106 -16.50 -1.69 8.76
N GLY A 107 -15.58 -2.21 9.58
CA GLY A 107 -14.72 -3.35 9.24
C GLY A 107 -13.51 -2.96 8.37
N GLN A 108 -13.17 -1.69 8.33
CA GLN A 108 -11.96 -1.16 7.69
C GLN A 108 -11.24 -0.23 8.65
N ASP A 109 -9.91 -0.31 8.63
CA ASP A 109 -9.03 0.56 9.38
C ASP A 109 -8.09 1.30 8.42
N PRO A 110 -8.39 2.58 8.08
CA PRO A 110 -7.57 3.37 7.18
C PRO A 110 -6.20 3.66 7.79
N VAL A 111 -5.14 3.51 7.00
CA VAL A 111 -3.79 3.89 7.43
C VAL A 111 -3.75 5.38 7.80
N SER A 112 -3.18 5.72 8.94
CA SER A 112 -3.00 7.09 9.39
C SER A 112 -1.89 7.83 8.63
N LEU A 113 -1.95 9.17 8.64
CA LEU A 113 -0.91 10.02 8.03
C LEU A 113 0.45 9.82 8.70
N GLY A 114 0.48 9.63 10.04
CA GLY A 114 1.72 9.38 10.79
C GLY A 114 2.39 8.09 10.36
N THR A 115 1.64 7.00 10.32
CA THR A 115 2.12 5.69 9.83
C THR A 115 2.58 5.79 8.37
N ALA A 116 1.79 6.38 7.50
CA ALA A 116 2.13 6.50 6.08
C ALA A 116 3.40 7.30 5.88
N TRP A 117 3.55 8.44 6.55
CA TRP A 117 4.76 9.27 6.45
C TRP A 117 5.98 8.54 6.97
N LEU A 118 5.92 7.97 8.18
CA LEU A 118 7.04 7.23 8.77
C LEU A 118 7.47 6.04 7.91
N TYR A 119 6.51 5.25 7.43
CA TYR A 119 6.83 4.09 6.61
C TYR A 119 7.41 4.48 5.25
N SER A 120 6.93 5.56 4.64
CA SER A 120 7.51 6.07 3.40
C SER A 120 8.96 6.53 3.58
N GLN A 121 9.27 7.24 4.69
CA GLN A 121 10.64 7.64 5.01
C GLN A 121 11.54 6.42 5.27
N PHE A 122 11.03 5.42 5.99
CA PHE A 122 11.72 4.15 6.19
C PHE A 122 12.01 3.44 4.88
N ALA A 123 11.02 3.26 4.02
CA ALA A 123 11.16 2.60 2.72
C ALA A 123 12.17 3.30 1.82
N ASN A 124 12.20 4.63 1.83
CA ASN A 124 13.16 5.45 1.09
C ASN A 124 14.57 5.52 1.74
N GLY A 125 14.78 4.89 2.90
CA GLY A 125 16.07 4.93 3.60
C GLY A 125 16.40 6.30 4.19
N THR A 126 15.41 7.15 4.41
CA THR A 126 15.57 8.55 4.85
C THR A 126 15.01 8.85 6.22
N LEU A 127 14.45 7.84 6.92
CA LEU A 127 13.86 8.03 8.25
C LEU A 127 14.92 8.44 9.27
N SER A 128 14.84 9.68 9.71
CA SER A 128 15.78 10.24 10.69
C SER A 128 15.70 9.48 12.02
N GLY A 129 16.86 9.16 12.59
CA GLY A 129 16.98 8.40 13.84
C GLY A 129 16.81 6.89 13.67
N PHE A 130 16.49 6.39 12.48
CA PHE A 130 16.43 4.95 12.22
C PHE A 130 17.84 4.40 11.90
N ASP A 131 18.30 3.43 12.69
CA ASP A 131 19.57 2.75 12.43
C ASP A 131 19.35 1.58 11.45
N TYR A 132 19.69 1.78 10.20
CA TYR A 132 19.62 0.76 9.14
C TYR A 132 20.74 -0.30 9.24
N GLY A 133 21.67 -0.15 10.19
CA GLY A 133 22.80 -1.02 10.44
C GLY A 133 22.60 -1.95 11.66
N ALA A 134 23.56 -1.93 12.57
CA ALA A 134 23.62 -2.83 13.73
C ALA A 134 22.48 -2.62 14.73
N GLY A 135 21.96 -1.41 14.87
CA GLY A 135 20.82 -1.07 15.73
C GLY A 135 19.46 -1.27 15.09
N ARG A 136 19.37 -1.81 13.87
CA ARG A 136 18.13 -1.96 13.10
C ARG A 136 17.02 -2.64 13.88
N LYS A 137 17.33 -3.72 14.61
CA LYS A 137 16.35 -4.44 15.42
C LYS A 137 15.70 -3.56 16.49
N THR A 138 16.47 -2.72 17.15
CA THR A 138 15.94 -1.76 18.13
C THR A 138 15.10 -0.70 17.45
N SER A 139 15.56 -0.13 16.34
CA SER A 139 14.82 0.86 15.56
C SER A 139 13.51 0.28 15.03
N ASN A 140 13.48 -0.96 14.54
CA ASN A 140 12.27 -1.66 14.12
C ASN A 140 11.23 -1.76 15.22
N ASN A 141 11.65 -2.02 16.45
CA ASN A 141 10.73 -2.08 17.60
C ASN A 141 10.07 -0.75 17.87
N PHE A 142 10.86 0.33 17.94
CA PHE A 142 10.32 1.65 18.17
C PHE A 142 9.40 2.10 17.02
N LEU A 143 9.76 1.76 15.79
CA LEU A 143 8.95 2.10 14.61
C LEU A 143 7.63 1.31 14.60
N GLN A 144 7.65 0.00 14.92
CA GLN A 144 6.42 -0.78 15.05
C GLN A 144 5.48 -0.23 16.12
N LEU A 145 6.04 0.19 17.27
CA LEU A 145 5.25 0.80 18.34
C LEU A 145 4.65 2.15 17.90
N ALA A 146 5.38 2.93 17.11
CA ALA A 146 4.86 4.17 16.54
C ALA A 146 3.69 3.91 15.58
N PHE A 147 3.76 2.89 14.74
CA PHE A 147 2.65 2.50 13.87
C PHE A 147 1.42 2.13 14.69
N TRP A 148 1.52 1.21 15.62
CA TRP A 148 0.39 0.82 16.48
C TRP A 148 -0.21 1.98 17.26
N PHE A 149 0.60 2.96 17.66
CA PHE A 149 0.10 4.17 18.32
C PHE A 149 -0.77 5.02 17.38
N PHE A 150 -0.31 5.22 16.13
CA PHE A 150 -1.04 6.04 15.15
C PHE A 150 -2.28 5.33 14.62
N GLU A 151 -2.29 4.00 14.60
CA GLU A 151 -3.46 3.19 14.21
C GLU A 151 -4.45 2.95 15.37
N ASP A 152 -4.28 3.61 16.52
CA ASP A 152 -5.07 3.42 17.74
C ASP A 152 -5.09 1.97 18.25
N GLU A 153 -4.13 1.15 17.79
CA GLU A 153 -3.87 -0.18 18.28
C GLU A 153 -3.24 -0.09 19.66
N THR A 154 -4.06 -0.08 20.72
CA THR A 154 -3.57 -0.03 22.10
C THR A 154 -3.13 -1.41 22.55
N PRO A 155 -1.86 -1.80 22.40
CA PRO A 155 -1.39 -2.99 23.06
C PRO A 155 -1.54 -2.76 24.56
N SER A 156 -2.24 -3.66 25.23
CA SER A 156 -2.22 -3.77 26.68
C SER A 156 -0.83 -4.23 27.11
N ILE A 157 0.19 -3.41 26.84
CA ILE A 157 1.58 -3.72 27.14
C ILE A 157 1.83 -3.33 28.60
N SER A 158 1.25 -4.10 29.51
CA SER A 158 1.67 -4.07 30.90
C SER A 158 3.12 -4.55 30.95
N GLY A 159 4.06 -3.64 31.26
CA GLY A 159 5.48 -3.95 31.39
C GLY A 159 6.41 -3.09 30.54
N TYR A 160 5.90 -2.30 29.63
CA TYR A 160 6.68 -1.31 28.89
C TYR A 160 6.44 0.06 29.51
N GLY A 161 7.27 0.38 30.49
CA GLY A 161 7.30 1.69 31.14
C GLY A 161 7.83 2.79 30.22
N PRO A 162 7.89 4.03 30.71
CA PRO A 162 8.52 5.16 30.02
C PRO A 162 9.91 4.75 29.50
N GLY A 163 10.14 4.89 28.20
CA GLY A 163 11.40 4.49 27.54
C GLY A 163 11.29 3.29 26.61
N TYR A 164 10.17 2.56 26.55
CA TYR A 164 9.92 1.52 25.55
C TYR A 164 9.05 1.97 24.37
N GLY A 165 8.74 3.26 24.31
CA GLY A 165 8.29 3.87 23.06
C GLY A 165 6.81 3.81 22.73
N PHE A 166 5.96 3.36 23.65
CA PHE A 166 4.52 3.58 23.52
C PHE A 166 4.16 4.87 24.28
N GLY A 167 3.97 5.96 23.54
CA GLY A 167 3.82 7.30 24.12
C GLY A 167 5.16 8.02 24.30
N ASP A 168 5.43 8.52 25.48
CA ASP A 168 6.60 9.36 25.76
C ASP A 168 7.95 8.67 25.47
N GLY A 169 8.80 9.34 24.70
CA GLY A 169 10.18 8.93 24.43
C GLY A 169 10.39 8.07 23.16
N ASN A 170 9.37 7.93 22.31
CA ASN A 170 9.55 7.36 20.98
C ASN A 170 9.86 8.47 19.96
N ALA A 171 11.11 8.58 19.53
CA ALA A 171 11.56 9.62 18.61
C ALA A 171 10.79 9.62 17.27
N PHE A 172 10.25 8.49 16.82
CA PHE A 172 9.46 8.42 15.58
C PHE A 172 8.06 9.01 15.78
N LEU A 173 7.44 8.78 16.95
CA LEU A 173 6.19 9.45 17.32
C LEU A 173 6.39 10.96 17.34
N ASP A 174 7.40 11.42 18.09
CA ASP A 174 7.70 12.84 18.22
C ASP A 174 7.97 13.50 16.86
N ALA A 175 8.70 12.81 15.97
CA ALA A 175 8.98 13.30 14.64
C ALA A 175 7.69 13.45 13.80
N ALA A 176 6.80 12.47 13.81
CA ALA A 176 5.54 12.54 13.06
C ALA A 176 4.60 13.60 13.64
N VAL A 177 4.43 13.65 14.96
CA VAL A 177 3.61 14.68 15.62
C VAL A 177 4.14 16.09 15.33
N THR A 178 5.47 16.26 15.34
CA THR A 178 6.09 17.53 14.98
C THR A 178 5.83 17.89 13.52
N PHE A 179 5.96 16.92 12.62
CA PHE A 179 5.75 17.14 11.18
C PHE A 179 4.30 17.54 10.86
N PHE A 180 3.32 16.90 11.46
CA PHE A 180 1.89 17.18 11.24
C PHE A 180 1.33 18.26 12.16
N GLY A 181 2.10 18.72 13.14
CA GLY A 181 1.72 19.78 14.09
C GLY A 181 0.85 19.33 15.27
N SER A 182 0.31 18.13 15.24
CA SER A 182 -0.41 17.53 16.38
C SER A 182 -0.58 16.02 16.19
N GLU A 183 -0.83 15.31 17.31
CA GLU A 183 -1.18 13.87 17.30
C GLU A 183 -2.47 13.61 16.49
N ALA A 184 -3.50 14.43 16.69
CA ALA A 184 -4.76 14.28 15.97
C ALA A 184 -4.59 14.44 14.45
N ALA A 185 -3.70 15.34 14.00
CA ALA A 185 -3.39 15.46 12.58
C ALA A 185 -2.57 14.28 12.05
N ALA A 186 -1.66 13.72 12.85
CA ALA A 186 -0.91 12.53 12.48
C ALA A 186 -1.79 11.26 12.42
N LYS A 187 -2.85 11.18 13.23
CA LYS A 187 -3.83 10.08 13.24
C LYS A 187 -4.93 10.21 12.18
N ALA A 188 -4.99 11.31 11.43
CA ALA A 188 -5.97 11.43 10.34
C ALA A 188 -5.69 10.44 9.21
N ASP A 189 -6.74 10.00 8.51
CA ASP A 189 -6.66 9.03 7.41
C ASP A 189 -5.71 9.50 6.30
N ALA A 190 -4.75 8.66 5.93
CA ALA A 190 -3.79 8.96 4.86
C ALA A 190 -4.39 8.85 3.45
N ASN A 191 -5.39 7.98 3.24
CA ASN A 191 -6.03 7.76 1.94
C ASN A 191 -5.05 7.51 0.79
N GLY A 192 -3.99 6.73 1.04
CA GLY A 192 -2.93 6.45 0.08
C GLY A 192 -1.86 7.54 -0.07
N ALA A 193 -1.84 8.55 0.83
CA ALA A 193 -0.78 9.55 0.87
C ALA A 193 0.60 8.87 1.00
N TYR A 194 1.64 9.54 0.51
CA TYR A 194 3.01 9.03 0.48
C TYR A 194 3.21 7.71 -0.31
N GLY A 195 2.21 7.28 -1.10
CA GLY A 195 2.22 6.00 -1.80
C GLY A 195 2.08 4.78 -0.88
N VAL A 196 1.76 4.99 0.40
CA VAL A 196 1.62 3.90 1.38
C VAL A 196 0.24 3.30 1.31
N GLN A 197 0.20 1.98 1.24
CA GLN A 197 -0.98 1.14 1.16
C GLN A 197 -0.84 -0.06 2.10
N VAL A 198 -1.86 -0.87 2.14
CA VAL A 198 -1.96 -2.08 2.96
C VAL A 198 -2.02 -3.31 2.08
N LEU A 199 -1.25 -4.33 2.45
CA LEU A 199 -1.43 -5.69 1.98
C LEU A 199 -2.38 -6.39 2.94
N ASN A 200 -3.63 -6.53 2.56
CA ASN A 200 -4.62 -7.31 3.29
C ASN A 200 -4.44 -8.79 2.97
N LEU A 201 -4.06 -9.57 3.96
CA LEU A 201 -3.69 -10.97 3.79
C LEU A 201 -4.87 -11.90 4.07
N THR A 202 -4.96 -12.98 3.30
CA THR A 202 -5.86 -14.08 3.59
C THR A 202 -5.15 -15.42 3.47
N ASP A 203 -5.51 -16.36 4.35
CA ASP A 203 -5.04 -17.74 4.21
C ASP A 203 -5.76 -18.46 3.04
N LYS A 204 -5.36 -19.70 2.78
CA LYS A 204 -5.95 -20.55 1.72
C LYS A 204 -7.47 -20.79 1.89
N ASN A 205 -8.02 -20.56 3.07
CA ASN A 205 -9.46 -20.73 3.38
C ASN A 205 -10.21 -19.40 3.29
N GLY A 206 -9.53 -18.28 2.98
CA GLY A 206 -10.11 -16.95 2.91
C GLY A 206 -10.23 -16.24 4.25
N ASN A 207 -9.62 -16.76 5.33
CA ASN A 207 -9.62 -16.07 6.62
C ASN A 207 -8.59 -14.94 6.61
N ASN A 208 -8.98 -13.78 7.12
CA ASN A 208 -8.09 -12.62 7.27
C ASN A 208 -6.89 -12.95 8.16
N LYS A 209 -5.78 -12.33 7.84
CA LYS A 209 -4.51 -12.41 8.56
C LYS A 209 -3.94 -11.00 8.70
N GLN A 210 -2.99 -10.87 9.60
CA GLN A 210 -2.28 -9.63 9.90
C GLN A 210 -1.97 -8.81 8.66
N SER A 211 -2.56 -7.64 8.56
CA SER A 211 -2.30 -6.67 7.49
C SER A 211 -0.89 -6.09 7.57
N GLN A 212 -0.28 -5.83 6.41
CA GLN A 212 1.12 -5.41 6.30
C GLN A 212 1.22 -4.09 5.52
N LEU A 213 2.16 -3.24 5.90
CA LEU A 213 2.45 -1.99 5.18
C LEU A 213 3.17 -2.26 3.86
N TYR A 214 2.85 -1.46 2.85
CA TYR A 214 3.45 -1.52 1.52
C TYR A 214 3.57 -0.12 0.92
N VAL A 215 4.68 0.18 0.25
CA VAL A 215 4.81 1.39 -0.59
C VAL A 215 4.65 0.99 -2.03
N SER A 216 3.63 1.52 -2.69
CA SER A 216 3.44 1.37 -4.13
C SER A 216 4.02 2.55 -4.87
N VAL A 217 4.66 2.28 -6.01
CA VAL A 217 4.93 3.34 -6.99
C VAL A 217 3.63 3.60 -7.74
N PRO A 218 3.19 4.85 -7.87
CA PRO A 218 2.10 5.15 -8.79
C PRO A 218 2.45 4.59 -10.17
N ASP A 219 1.59 3.73 -10.71
CA ASP A 219 1.80 3.09 -12.01
C ASP A 219 1.90 4.18 -13.10
N ALA A 220 3.14 4.60 -13.37
CA ALA A 220 3.43 5.57 -14.43
C ALA A 220 2.99 5.05 -15.81
N GLY A 221 2.93 3.72 -15.98
CA GLY A 221 2.48 3.09 -17.22
C GLY A 221 1.01 3.32 -17.51
N SER A 222 0.14 3.19 -16.50
CA SER A 222 -1.30 3.45 -16.64
C SER A 222 -1.58 4.94 -16.87
N THR A 223 -0.87 5.82 -16.19
CA THR A 223 -0.97 7.28 -16.37
C THR A 223 -0.54 7.70 -17.78
N MET A 224 0.56 7.16 -18.30
CA MET A 224 1.03 7.43 -19.65
C MET A 224 0.09 6.86 -20.71
N ALA A 225 -0.49 5.69 -20.50
CA ALA A 225 -1.48 5.09 -21.39
C ALA A 225 -2.77 5.94 -21.44
N LEU A 226 -3.28 6.40 -20.30
CA LEU A 226 -4.44 7.29 -20.23
C LEU A 226 -4.16 8.63 -20.89
N LEU A 227 -2.98 9.21 -20.67
CA LEU A 227 -2.57 10.46 -21.32
C LEU A 227 -2.46 10.25 -22.84
N GLY A 228 -1.88 9.14 -23.30
CA GLY A 228 -1.81 8.77 -24.70
C GLY A 228 -3.18 8.64 -25.36
N LEU A 229 -4.13 7.98 -24.69
CA LEU A 229 -5.52 7.85 -25.13
C LEU A 229 -6.24 9.20 -25.19
N ALA A 230 -6.04 10.07 -24.18
CA ALA A 230 -6.62 11.41 -24.16
C ALA A 230 -6.10 12.25 -25.32
N MET A 231 -4.81 12.23 -25.60
CA MET A 231 -4.19 12.94 -26.72
C MET A 231 -4.67 12.41 -28.07
N ALA A 232 -4.79 11.10 -28.23
CA ALA A 232 -5.33 10.47 -29.43
C ALA A 232 -6.81 10.86 -29.67
N GLY A 233 -7.61 10.90 -28.60
CA GLY A 233 -8.99 11.35 -28.61
C GLY A 233 -9.13 12.80 -29.07
N LEU A 234 -8.32 13.72 -28.53
CA LEU A 234 -8.29 15.13 -28.93
C LEU A 234 -7.91 15.31 -30.40
N ALA A 235 -6.90 14.58 -30.88
CA ALA A 235 -6.48 14.62 -32.27
C ALA A 235 -7.60 14.11 -33.22
N GLY A 236 -8.33 13.07 -32.79
CA GLY A 236 -9.50 12.56 -33.52
C GLY A 236 -10.62 13.58 -33.66
N VAL A 237 -10.97 14.27 -32.56
CA VAL A 237 -12.01 15.33 -32.58
C VAL A 237 -11.61 16.50 -33.47
N GLN A 238 -10.35 16.95 -33.42
CA GLN A 238 -9.85 18.03 -34.30
C GLN A 238 -9.93 17.65 -35.78
N ARG A 239 -9.64 16.38 -36.11
CA ARG A 239 -9.68 15.91 -37.51
C ARG A 239 -11.12 15.84 -38.03
N LEU A 240 -12.07 15.46 -37.20
CA LEU A 240 -13.51 15.46 -37.54
C LEU A 240 -14.07 16.85 -37.69
N SER A 241 -13.69 17.81 -36.85
CA SER A 241 -14.15 19.20 -36.94
C SER A 241 -13.64 19.92 -38.21
N ARG A 242 -12.42 19.61 -38.69
CA ARG A 242 -11.86 20.14 -39.91
C ARG A 242 -12.54 19.60 -41.18
N ARG A 243 -13.14 18.40 -41.15
CA ARG A 243 -13.86 17.81 -42.29
C ARG A 243 -15.29 18.35 -42.44
N ARG A 244 -15.81 19.06 -41.45
CA ARG A 244 -17.16 19.65 -41.48
C ARG A 244 -17.19 21.14 -41.87
N ARG A 245 -16.03 21.73 -42.13
CA ARG A 245 -15.87 23.06 -42.74
C ARG A 245 -15.44 22.90 -44.22
#